data_deebe6aaa214934869f41af1bb815e95
#
_entry.id   deebe6aaa214934869f41af1bb815e95
#
_cell.length_a   1.000
_cell.length_b   1.000
_cell.length_c   1.000
_cell.angle_alpha   90.00
_cell.angle_beta   90.00
_cell.angle_gamma   90.00
#
_symmetry.space_group_name_H-M   'P 1'
#
loop_
_entity.id
_entity.type
_entity.pdbx_description
1 polymer ?
#
loop_
_entity_poly.entity_id
_entity_poly.type
_entity_poly.pdbx_seq_one_letter_code
_entity_poly.pdbx_strand_id
1 'polypeptide(L)'
;MTDLDLYLNFILHAVLGKLGEADALMSIAGEEIRSVADRLAAKYRIEPKPIYRGMLLDPDVPYKLDPKLAFVSWSEDRDVARWFACPRSVVSEPLMATNAKLVGFVAEMPSPQSRVLFHYGWLDGGLVNGLAALALLHPLMGAEGRRQIEWSLRTQREVITAPVEGLVPVRARDLNTQTLAELERRLAPPWIIAAEGIRS
;
A
#
# COMPACT_ATOMS: atom_id res chain seq x y z
N MET A 1 12.02 -16.14 -17.17
CA MET A 1 11.42 -15.01 -16.46
C MET A 1 12.39 -13.84 -16.57
N THR A 2 11.94 -12.70 -17.09
CA THR A 2 12.79 -11.50 -17.26
C THR A 2 12.82 -10.70 -15.95
N ASP A 3 13.79 -9.76 -15.82
CA ASP A 3 13.81 -8.83 -14.66
C ASP A 3 12.50 -8.05 -14.52
N LEU A 4 11.90 -7.70 -15.65
CA LEU A 4 10.58 -7.01 -15.66
C LEU A 4 9.47 -7.91 -15.11
N ASP A 5 9.47 -9.20 -15.45
CA ASP A 5 8.50 -10.15 -14.92
C ASP A 5 8.65 -10.32 -13.39
N LEU A 6 9.89 -10.38 -12.90
CA LEU A 6 10.19 -10.43 -11.46
C LEU A 6 9.68 -9.17 -10.75
N TYR A 7 9.99 -8.01 -11.33
CA TYR A 7 9.53 -6.72 -10.81
C TYR A 7 7.99 -6.62 -10.77
N LEU A 8 7.32 -6.98 -11.86
CA LEU A 8 5.84 -6.94 -11.93
C LEU A 8 5.20 -7.90 -10.93
N ASN A 9 5.76 -9.11 -10.74
CA ASN A 9 5.30 -10.03 -9.71
C ASN A 9 5.49 -9.48 -8.30
N PHE A 10 6.63 -8.84 -8.02
CA PHE A 10 6.86 -8.18 -6.74
C PHE A 10 5.79 -7.10 -6.47
N ILE A 11 5.58 -6.18 -7.43
CA ILE A 11 4.56 -5.13 -7.28
C ILE A 11 3.16 -5.73 -7.09
N LEU A 12 2.81 -6.75 -7.87
CA LEU A 12 1.55 -7.45 -7.75
C LEU A 12 1.30 -7.96 -6.32
N HIS A 13 2.26 -8.68 -5.75
CA HIS A 13 2.12 -9.22 -4.40
C HIS A 13 2.12 -8.14 -3.32
N ALA A 14 2.97 -7.12 -3.46
CA ALA A 14 3.02 -6.00 -2.52
C ALA A 14 1.70 -5.22 -2.47
N VAL A 15 1.15 -4.85 -3.64
CA VAL A 15 -0.14 -4.11 -3.77
C VAL A 15 -1.33 -4.93 -3.28
N LEU A 16 -1.29 -6.26 -3.43
CA LEU A 16 -2.35 -7.15 -2.94
C LEU A 16 -2.22 -7.51 -1.45
N GLY A 17 -1.25 -6.94 -0.76
CA GLY A 17 -1.02 -7.23 0.67
C GLY A 17 -0.48 -8.63 0.94
N LYS A 18 0.03 -9.33 -0.09
CA LYS A 18 0.69 -10.63 0.05
C LYS A 18 2.17 -10.45 0.42
N LEU A 19 2.37 -9.93 1.63
CA LEU A 19 3.70 -9.47 2.07
C LEU A 19 4.75 -10.60 2.07
N GLY A 20 4.37 -11.81 2.48
CA GLY A 20 5.30 -12.95 2.51
C GLY A 20 5.83 -13.33 1.13
N GLU A 21 4.98 -13.32 0.10
CA GLU A 21 5.38 -13.59 -1.28
C GLU A 21 6.24 -12.46 -1.86
N ALA A 22 5.90 -11.20 -1.57
CA ALA A 22 6.69 -10.06 -1.98
C ALA A 22 8.07 -10.04 -1.30
N ASP A 23 8.15 -10.33 0.00
CA ASP A 23 9.41 -10.46 0.74
C ASP A 23 10.27 -11.61 0.19
N ALA A 24 9.66 -12.75 -0.15
CA ALA A 24 10.37 -13.86 -0.77
C ALA A 24 10.98 -13.47 -2.13
N LEU A 25 10.24 -12.73 -2.97
CA LEU A 25 10.77 -12.22 -4.23
C LEU A 25 11.92 -11.23 -4.02
N MET A 26 11.81 -10.32 -3.05
CA MET A 26 12.89 -9.39 -2.71
C MET A 26 14.14 -10.11 -2.17
N SER A 27 13.96 -11.24 -1.49
CA SER A 27 15.07 -12.05 -1.00
C SER A 27 15.81 -12.79 -2.11
N ILE A 28 15.10 -13.24 -3.15
CA ILE A 28 15.65 -14.06 -4.25
C ILE A 28 16.16 -13.19 -5.40
N ALA A 29 15.48 -12.11 -5.74
CA ALA A 29 15.69 -11.29 -6.92
C ALA A 29 15.70 -9.77 -6.60
N GLY A 30 16.13 -9.40 -5.40
CA GLY A 30 16.07 -8.02 -4.95
C GLY A 30 16.95 -7.06 -5.74
N GLU A 31 18.07 -7.51 -6.32
CA GLU A 31 18.93 -6.67 -7.15
C GLU A 31 18.28 -6.37 -8.50
N GLU A 32 17.69 -7.37 -9.13
CA GLU A 32 16.96 -7.24 -10.40
C GLU A 32 15.74 -6.32 -10.22
N ILE A 33 14.97 -6.51 -9.15
CA ILE A 33 13.81 -5.68 -8.81
C ILE A 33 14.25 -4.22 -8.61
N ARG A 34 15.31 -3.97 -7.84
CA ARG A 34 15.85 -2.63 -7.63
C ARG A 34 16.39 -2.00 -8.93
N SER A 35 17.03 -2.78 -9.77
CA SER A 35 17.55 -2.33 -11.06
C SER A 35 16.41 -1.87 -11.99
N VAL A 36 15.29 -2.59 -12.02
CA VAL A 36 14.09 -2.16 -12.77
C VAL A 36 13.52 -0.88 -12.20
N ALA A 37 13.38 -0.80 -10.87
CA ALA A 37 12.87 0.39 -10.18
C ALA A 37 13.74 1.62 -10.49
N ASP A 38 15.07 1.51 -10.46
CA ASP A 38 15.99 2.60 -10.78
C ASP A 38 15.84 3.08 -12.24
N ARG A 39 15.66 2.15 -13.19
CA ARG A 39 15.39 2.50 -14.61
C ARG A 39 14.06 3.24 -14.76
N LEU A 40 13.00 2.82 -14.03
CA LEU A 40 11.70 3.49 -14.03
C LEU A 40 11.79 4.87 -13.40
N ALA A 41 12.48 5.02 -12.27
CA ALA A 41 12.72 6.31 -11.63
C ALA A 41 13.48 7.28 -12.53
N ALA A 42 14.45 6.80 -13.29
CA ALA A 42 15.19 7.61 -14.27
C ALA A 42 14.31 8.03 -15.46
N LYS A 43 13.40 7.14 -15.92
CA LYS A 43 12.49 7.39 -17.03
C LYS A 43 11.38 8.37 -16.67
N TYR A 44 10.76 8.15 -15.50
CA TYR A 44 9.57 8.90 -15.06
C TYR A 44 9.92 9.87 -13.94
N ARG A 45 10.70 10.88 -14.18
CA ARG A 45 11.09 11.90 -13.20
C ARG A 45 9.89 12.47 -12.46
N ILE A 46 9.58 11.89 -11.29
CA ILE A 46 8.49 12.35 -10.43
C ILE A 46 9.05 13.35 -9.43
N GLU A 47 8.36 14.47 -9.29
CA GLU A 47 8.71 15.46 -8.27
C GLU A 47 8.54 14.84 -6.87
N PRO A 48 9.56 14.87 -6.01
CA PRO A 48 9.45 14.36 -4.66
C PRO A 48 8.35 15.09 -3.86
N LYS A 49 7.43 14.31 -3.30
CA LYS A 49 6.35 14.81 -2.45
C LYS A 49 6.38 14.11 -1.10
N PRO A 50 5.76 14.71 -0.06
CA PRO A 50 5.52 14.02 1.18
C PRO A 50 4.71 12.74 0.95
N ILE A 51 5.11 11.69 1.65
CA ILE A 51 4.40 10.41 1.67
C ILE A 51 3.98 10.06 3.09
N TYR A 52 2.85 9.38 3.22
CA TYR A 52 2.17 9.13 4.48
C TYR A 52 1.87 7.65 4.64
N ARG A 53 1.96 7.15 5.86
CA ARG A 53 1.57 5.78 6.22
C ARG A 53 0.65 5.79 7.41
N GLY A 54 -0.55 5.25 7.25
CA GLY A 54 -1.50 5.00 8.32
C GLY A 54 -1.26 3.64 8.96
N MET A 55 -1.34 3.58 10.27
CA MET A 55 -1.10 2.35 11.06
C MET A 55 -2.04 2.31 12.26
N LEU A 56 -2.40 1.09 12.65
CA LEU A 56 -3.01 0.82 13.95
C LEU A 56 -1.96 0.18 14.85
N LEU A 57 -1.63 0.84 15.94
CA LEU A 57 -0.58 0.42 16.87
C LEU A 57 -1.13 0.35 18.28
N ASP A 58 -0.58 -0.56 19.08
CA ASP A 58 -0.80 -0.56 20.52
C ASP A 58 -0.06 0.64 21.14
N PRO A 59 -0.75 1.56 21.82
CA PRO A 59 -0.14 2.77 22.37
C PRO A 59 0.88 2.49 23.47
N ASP A 60 0.79 1.31 24.09
CA ASP A 60 1.68 0.89 25.18
C ASP A 60 2.97 0.22 24.67
N VAL A 61 3.05 -0.04 23.34
CA VAL A 61 4.19 -0.68 22.70
C VAL A 61 4.96 0.33 21.85
N PRO A 62 6.25 0.58 22.10
CA PRO A 62 7.06 1.44 21.25
C PRO A 62 7.07 0.93 19.81
N TYR A 63 6.76 1.82 18.87
CA TYR A 63 6.83 1.48 17.47
C TYR A 63 8.27 1.14 17.07
N LYS A 64 8.44 -0.03 16.47
CA LYS A 64 9.68 -0.43 15.81
C LYS A 64 9.30 -1.00 14.45
N LEU A 65 9.96 -0.50 13.42
CA LEU A 65 9.86 -1.13 12.11
C LEU A 65 10.47 -2.53 12.21
N ASP A 66 9.76 -3.54 11.70
CA ASP A 66 10.31 -4.89 11.67
C ASP A 66 11.57 -4.89 10.76
N PRO A 67 12.76 -5.25 11.29
CA PRO A 67 13.99 -5.24 10.52
C PRO A 67 14.01 -6.27 9.39
N LYS A 68 13.04 -7.19 9.39
CA LYS A 68 12.89 -8.20 8.33
C LYS A 68 12.08 -7.72 7.14
N LEU A 69 11.40 -6.58 7.24
CA LEU A 69 10.66 -6.04 6.11
C LEU A 69 11.61 -5.66 4.98
N ALA A 70 11.34 -6.17 3.79
CA ALA A 70 12.10 -5.83 2.59
C ALA A 70 11.62 -4.53 1.94
N PHE A 71 10.39 -4.10 2.24
CA PHE A 71 9.77 -2.89 1.69
C PHE A 71 8.68 -2.33 2.61
N VAL A 72 8.26 -1.09 2.35
CA VAL A 72 7.19 -0.39 3.08
C VAL A 72 6.30 0.33 2.10
N SER A 73 4.97 0.16 2.25
CA SER A 73 3.96 0.88 1.46
C SER A 73 3.56 2.20 2.12
N TRP A 74 3.42 3.21 1.28
CA TRP A 74 3.04 4.58 1.61
C TRP A 74 1.98 5.08 0.64
N SER A 75 1.39 6.24 0.94
CA SER A 75 0.54 6.99 0.02
C SER A 75 1.00 8.44 -0.09
N GLU A 76 0.92 9.05 -1.26
CA GLU A 76 1.02 10.52 -1.39
C GLU A 76 -0.25 11.22 -0.90
N ASP A 77 -1.34 10.51 -0.70
CA ASP A 77 -2.58 11.06 -0.17
C ASP A 77 -2.64 10.86 1.35
N ARG A 78 -2.54 11.96 2.09
CA ARG A 78 -2.62 11.95 3.56
C ARG A 78 -3.96 11.41 4.07
N ASP A 79 -5.03 11.60 3.34
CA ASP A 79 -6.34 11.11 3.73
C ASP A 79 -6.44 9.58 3.62
N VAL A 80 -5.75 8.99 2.65
CA VAL A 80 -5.57 7.53 2.59
C VAL A 80 -4.89 7.02 3.86
N ALA A 81 -3.80 7.66 4.29
CA ALA A 81 -3.11 7.27 5.52
C ALA A 81 -4.01 7.46 6.75
N ARG A 82 -4.78 8.55 6.84
CA ARG A 82 -5.74 8.78 7.93
C ARG A 82 -6.85 7.73 7.96
N TRP A 83 -7.32 7.31 6.81
CA TRP A 83 -8.33 6.27 6.70
C TRP A 83 -7.81 4.91 7.18
N PHE A 84 -6.59 4.50 6.79
CA PHE A 84 -5.92 3.30 7.31
C PHE A 84 -5.59 3.39 8.81
N ALA A 85 -5.38 4.59 9.34
CA ALA A 85 -5.16 4.85 10.76
C ALA A 85 -6.46 4.97 11.57
N CYS A 86 -7.64 4.91 10.94
CA CYS A 86 -8.90 5.05 11.64
C CYS A 86 -9.42 3.69 12.15
N PRO A 87 -9.53 3.47 13.47
CA PRO A 87 -10.02 2.20 14.02
C PRO A 87 -11.43 1.81 13.55
N ARG A 88 -12.23 2.81 13.16
CA ARG A 88 -13.63 2.63 12.71
C ARG A 88 -13.78 2.50 11.20
N SER A 89 -12.68 2.55 10.44
CA SER A 89 -12.77 2.36 8.98
C SER A 89 -12.99 0.89 8.63
N VAL A 90 -13.68 0.65 7.52
CA VAL A 90 -13.98 -0.72 7.04
C VAL A 90 -12.71 -1.55 6.80
N VAL A 91 -11.60 -0.93 6.47
CA VAL A 91 -10.30 -1.65 6.29
C VAL A 91 -9.63 -2.02 7.61
N SER A 92 -9.97 -1.33 8.69
CA SER A 92 -9.43 -1.56 10.03
C SER A 92 -10.25 -2.56 10.85
N GLU A 93 -11.49 -2.78 10.48
CA GLU A 93 -12.42 -3.64 11.22
C GLU A 93 -11.87 -5.04 11.52
N PRO A 94 -11.27 -5.79 10.56
CA PRO A 94 -10.73 -7.11 10.83
C PRO A 94 -9.61 -7.10 11.89
N LEU A 95 -8.77 -6.06 11.89
CA LEU A 95 -7.67 -5.93 12.84
C LEU A 95 -8.19 -5.51 14.22
N MET A 96 -9.15 -4.59 14.28
CA MET A 96 -9.80 -4.15 15.52
C MET A 96 -10.58 -5.27 16.20
N ALA A 97 -11.15 -6.20 15.43
CA ALA A 97 -11.81 -7.39 15.97
C ALA A 97 -10.83 -8.31 16.73
N THR A 98 -9.54 -8.29 16.38
CA THR A 98 -8.51 -9.11 17.05
C THR A 98 -7.85 -8.37 18.22
N ASN A 99 -7.78 -7.04 18.18
CA ASN A 99 -7.19 -6.23 19.25
C ASN A 99 -7.85 -4.84 19.36
N ALA A 100 -8.80 -4.70 20.28
CA ALA A 100 -9.55 -3.47 20.52
C ALA A 100 -8.73 -2.31 21.15
N LYS A 101 -7.48 -2.56 21.60
CA LYS A 101 -6.61 -1.53 22.17
C LYS A 101 -5.88 -0.69 21.13
N LEU A 102 -5.90 -1.11 19.88
CA LEU A 102 -5.17 -0.41 18.83
C LEU A 102 -5.73 1.00 18.61
N VAL A 103 -4.84 1.94 18.43
CA VAL A 103 -5.16 3.33 18.09
C VAL A 103 -4.43 3.74 16.82
N GLY A 104 -4.95 4.77 16.16
CA GLY A 104 -4.42 5.24 14.89
C GLY A 104 -3.17 6.08 15.04
N PHE A 105 -2.20 5.81 14.17
CA PHE A 105 -1.00 6.62 13.99
C PHE A 105 -0.76 6.92 12.51
N VAL A 106 -0.17 8.07 12.22
CA VAL A 106 0.28 8.44 10.89
C VAL A 106 1.77 8.76 10.96
N ALA A 107 2.56 8.09 10.14
CA ALA A 107 3.92 8.48 9.86
C ALA A 107 3.94 9.37 8.61
N GLU A 108 4.79 10.38 8.62
CA GLU A 108 5.03 11.27 7.48
C GLU A 108 6.51 11.23 7.13
N MET A 109 6.82 11.13 5.85
CA MET A 109 8.14 11.31 5.29
C MET A 109 8.07 12.46 4.30
N PRO A 110 8.69 13.62 4.58
CA PRO A 110 8.57 14.84 3.74
C PRO A 110 9.01 14.62 2.28
N SER A 111 9.97 13.73 2.09
CA SER A 111 10.43 13.26 0.78
C SER A 111 10.96 11.84 0.96
N PRO A 112 10.83 10.93 -0.02
CA PRO A 112 11.40 9.61 0.10
C PRO A 112 12.90 9.67 0.38
N GLN A 113 13.30 9.30 1.61
CA GLN A 113 14.70 9.28 2.05
C GLN A 113 15.39 7.96 1.72
N SER A 114 14.61 6.98 1.29
CA SER A 114 15.09 5.68 0.87
C SER A 114 14.75 5.43 -0.60
N ARG A 115 15.35 4.39 -1.17
CA ARG A 115 15.08 3.98 -2.55
C ARG A 115 13.59 3.71 -2.76
N VAL A 116 12.99 4.41 -3.72
CA VAL A 116 11.64 4.12 -4.19
C VAL A 116 11.71 2.86 -5.06
N LEU A 117 10.95 1.85 -4.68
CA LEU A 117 10.83 0.58 -5.41
C LEU A 117 9.67 0.60 -6.40
N PHE A 118 8.64 1.37 -6.08
CA PHE A 118 7.48 1.58 -6.95
C PHE A 118 6.84 2.93 -6.65
N HIS A 119 6.31 3.58 -7.68
CA HIS A 119 5.53 4.79 -7.58
C HIS A 119 4.36 4.72 -8.55
N TYR A 120 3.14 4.99 -8.09
CA TYR A 120 1.94 4.92 -8.93
C TYR A 120 2.03 5.81 -10.20
N GLY A 121 2.77 6.91 -10.14
CA GLY A 121 3.03 7.80 -11.29
C GLY A 121 3.95 7.19 -12.37
N TRP A 122 4.58 6.03 -12.12
CA TRP A 122 5.33 5.28 -13.14
C TRP A 122 4.42 4.42 -14.03
N LEU A 123 3.13 4.35 -13.69
CA LEU A 123 2.17 3.54 -14.41
C LEU A 123 1.84 4.19 -15.75
N ASP A 124 2.57 3.81 -16.77
CA ASP A 124 2.13 3.95 -18.15
C ASP A 124 1.21 2.78 -18.55
N GLY A 125 0.59 2.90 -19.71
CA GLY A 125 -0.32 1.87 -20.21
C GLY A 125 0.31 0.48 -20.33
N GLY A 126 1.62 0.38 -20.54
CA GLY A 126 2.34 -0.89 -20.63
C GLY A 126 2.48 -1.59 -19.28
N LEU A 127 2.84 -0.86 -18.23
CA LEU A 127 2.94 -1.38 -16.87
C LEU A 127 1.58 -1.80 -16.31
N VAL A 128 0.54 -0.99 -16.51
CA VAL A 128 -0.84 -1.32 -16.11
C VAL A 128 -1.32 -2.59 -16.80
N ASN A 129 -1.10 -2.71 -18.11
CA ASN A 129 -1.47 -3.90 -18.86
C ASN A 129 -0.68 -5.14 -18.42
N GLY A 130 0.62 -4.99 -18.11
CA GLY A 130 1.45 -6.07 -17.58
C GLY A 130 0.95 -6.59 -16.24
N LEU A 131 0.66 -5.69 -15.28
CA LEU A 131 0.09 -6.05 -13.99
C LEU A 131 -1.29 -6.70 -14.12
N ALA A 132 -2.15 -6.16 -14.98
CA ALA A 132 -3.48 -6.73 -15.24
C ALA A 132 -3.39 -8.13 -15.86
N ALA A 133 -2.46 -8.36 -16.79
CA ALA A 133 -2.25 -9.69 -17.39
C ALA A 133 -1.74 -10.70 -16.35
N LEU A 134 -0.79 -10.32 -15.50
CA LEU A 134 -0.31 -11.18 -14.41
C LEU A 134 -1.41 -11.51 -13.40
N ALA A 135 -2.25 -10.54 -13.05
CA ALA A 135 -3.38 -10.78 -12.15
C ALA A 135 -4.38 -11.78 -12.72
N LEU A 136 -4.64 -11.74 -14.03
CA LEU A 136 -5.53 -12.68 -14.71
C LEU A 136 -4.96 -14.10 -14.77
N LEU A 137 -3.64 -14.22 -14.90
CA LEU A 137 -2.94 -15.50 -14.95
C LEU A 137 -2.73 -16.12 -13.56
N HIS A 138 -2.88 -15.35 -12.49
CA HIS A 138 -2.67 -15.86 -11.14
C HIS A 138 -3.87 -16.70 -10.70
N PRO A 139 -3.70 -18.00 -10.41
CA PRO A 139 -4.81 -18.95 -10.17
C PRO A 139 -5.71 -18.60 -8.97
N LEU A 140 -5.22 -17.73 -8.06
CA LEU A 140 -5.97 -17.33 -6.87
C LEU A 140 -6.59 -15.91 -6.97
N MET A 141 -6.37 -15.19 -8.07
CA MET A 141 -6.76 -13.78 -8.15
C MET A 141 -7.88 -13.50 -9.14
N GLY A 142 -7.82 -14.05 -10.33
CA GLY A 142 -8.85 -13.84 -11.36
C GLY A 142 -9.28 -12.38 -11.54
N ALA A 143 -10.56 -12.17 -11.84
CA ALA A 143 -11.14 -10.83 -12.04
C ALA A 143 -11.16 -9.96 -10.78
N GLU A 144 -11.21 -10.56 -9.60
CA GLU A 144 -11.18 -9.89 -8.30
C GLU A 144 -9.81 -9.21 -8.06
N GLY A 145 -8.73 -9.95 -8.24
CA GLY A 145 -7.37 -9.42 -8.10
C GLY A 145 -7.09 -8.27 -9.05
N ARG A 146 -7.60 -8.34 -10.29
CA ARG A 146 -7.50 -7.24 -11.23
C ARG A 146 -8.17 -5.97 -10.70
N ARG A 147 -9.40 -6.08 -10.19
CA ARG A 147 -10.15 -4.96 -9.61
C ARG A 147 -9.42 -4.36 -8.40
N GLN A 148 -8.87 -5.21 -7.54
CA GLN A 148 -8.08 -4.78 -6.38
C GLN A 148 -6.84 -4.01 -6.78
N ILE A 149 -6.09 -4.47 -7.79
CA ILE A 149 -4.91 -3.75 -8.31
C ILE A 149 -5.31 -2.40 -8.88
N GLU A 150 -6.30 -2.35 -9.77
CA GLU A 150 -6.76 -1.09 -10.36
C GLU A 150 -7.21 -0.10 -9.29
N TRP A 151 -7.91 -0.58 -8.26
CA TRP A 151 -8.33 0.24 -7.13
C TRP A 151 -7.13 0.73 -6.30
N SER A 152 -6.22 -0.15 -5.86
CA SER A 152 -5.05 0.23 -5.07
C SER A 152 -4.18 1.26 -5.79
N LEU A 153 -3.90 1.04 -7.06
CA LEU A 153 -3.03 1.92 -7.82
C LEU A 153 -3.65 3.31 -8.07
N ARG A 154 -4.94 3.38 -8.37
CA ARG A 154 -5.60 4.64 -8.70
C ARG A 154 -6.05 5.43 -7.48
N THR A 155 -6.54 4.72 -6.45
CA THR A 155 -7.19 5.34 -5.29
C THR A 155 -6.20 5.61 -4.17
N GLN A 156 -5.28 4.68 -3.91
CA GLN A 156 -4.34 4.81 -2.80
C GLN A 156 -3.09 5.65 -3.14
N ARG A 157 -2.81 5.93 -4.42
CA ARG A 157 -1.59 6.62 -4.87
C ARG A 157 -0.34 6.03 -4.22
N GLU A 158 -0.22 4.72 -4.37
CA GLU A 158 0.74 3.93 -3.63
C GLU A 158 2.19 4.22 -4.06
N VAL A 159 3.04 4.36 -3.04
CA VAL A 159 4.49 4.45 -3.18
C VAL A 159 5.10 3.35 -2.31
N ILE A 160 5.93 2.50 -2.89
CA ILE A 160 6.65 1.45 -2.18
C ILE A 160 8.13 1.85 -2.09
N THR A 161 8.68 1.82 -0.88
CA THR A 161 10.09 2.16 -0.64
C THR A 161 10.82 1.02 0.04
N ALA A 162 12.15 1.04 -0.02
CA ALA A 162 12.96 0.32 0.94
C ALA A 162 12.64 0.80 2.36
N PRO A 163 12.84 -0.02 3.41
CA PRO A 163 12.60 0.37 4.80
C PRO A 163 13.41 1.60 5.20
N VAL A 164 12.82 2.45 6.03
CA VAL A 164 13.47 3.65 6.60
C VAL A 164 13.46 3.53 8.11
N GLU A 165 14.63 3.63 8.70
CA GLU A 165 14.79 3.65 10.15
C GLU A 165 14.44 5.02 10.75
N GLY A 166 14.14 5.05 12.04
CA GLY A 166 13.95 6.30 12.77
C GLY A 166 12.60 7.00 12.52
N LEU A 167 11.65 6.32 11.88
CA LEU A 167 10.29 6.86 11.72
C LEU A 167 9.61 7.02 13.08
N VAL A 168 9.06 8.20 13.31
CA VAL A 168 8.28 8.52 14.51
C VAL A 168 6.82 8.73 14.11
N PRO A 169 5.96 7.71 14.25
CA PRO A 169 4.54 7.88 14.00
C PRO A 169 3.92 8.82 15.02
N VAL A 170 3.05 9.71 14.54
CA VAL A 170 2.28 10.63 15.38
C VAL A 170 0.87 10.09 15.51
N ARG A 171 0.30 10.16 16.72
CA ARG A 171 -1.08 9.74 16.97
C ARG A 171 -2.03 10.49 16.03
N ALA A 172 -2.82 9.73 15.30
CA ALA A 172 -3.81 10.30 14.40
C ALA A 172 -4.95 10.94 15.21
N ARG A 173 -5.46 12.07 14.73
CA ARG A 173 -6.70 12.64 15.27
C ARG A 173 -7.88 11.78 14.81
N ASP A 174 -8.80 11.50 15.71
CA ASP A 174 -10.01 10.79 15.38
C ASP A 174 -10.80 11.50 14.27
N LEU A 175 -11.26 10.72 13.32
CA LEU A 175 -12.16 11.21 12.28
C LEU A 175 -13.57 11.32 12.87
N ASN A 176 -14.25 12.45 12.65
CA ASN A 176 -15.68 12.53 12.92
C ASN A 176 -16.46 11.65 11.93
N THR A 177 -17.70 11.32 12.26
CA THR A 177 -18.55 10.40 11.48
C THR A 177 -18.75 10.88 10.03
N GLN A 178 -18.93 12.17 9.82
CA GLN A 178 -19.13 12.75 8.48
C GLN A 178 -17.87 12.61 7.63
N THR A 179 -16.70 12.97 8.17
CA THR A 179 -15.41 12.83 7.47
C THR A 179 -15.09 11.37 7.16
N LEU A 180 -15.35 10.45 8.09
CA LEU A 180 -15.15 9.03 7.86
C LEU A 180 -16.06 8.53 6.72
N ALA A 181 -17.35 8.84 6.75
CA ALA A 181 -18.28 8.43 5.69
C ALA A 181 -17.90 8.99 4.30
N GLU A 182 -17.33 10.21 4.25
CA GLU A 182 -16.84 10.81 3.03
C GLU A 182 -15.58 10.08 2.50
N LEU A 183 -14.63 9.77 3.38
CA LEU A 183 -13.44 8.99 3.03
C LEU A 183 -13.82 7.58 2.58
N GLU A 184 -14.75 6.91 3.23
CA GLU A 184 -15.20 5.58 2.83
C GLU A 184 -15.88 5.60 1.46
N ARG A 185 -16.75 6.56 1.16
CA ARG A 185 -17.32 6.71 -0.19
C ARG A 185 -16.25 6.89 -1.27
N ARG A 186 -15.14 7.55 -0.94
CA ARG A 186 -14.03 7.82 -1.89
C ARG A 186 -13.06 6.65 -1.98
N LEU A 187 -12.75 6.01 -0.85
CA LEU A 187 -11.60 5.13 -0.71
C LEU A 187 -11.98 3.65 -0.54
N ALA A 188 -13.18 3.34 -0.04
CA ALA A 188 -13.56 1.95 0.18
C ALA A 188 -13.60 1.16 -1.13
N PRO A 189 -13.07 -0.07 -1.14
CA PRO A 189 -13.13 -0.92 -2.32
C PRO A 189 -14.59 -1.19 -2.74
N PRO A 190 -14.89 -1.17 -4.03
CA PRO A 190 -16.27 -1.35 -4.52
C PRO A 190 -16.95 -2.65 -4.05
N TRP A 191 -16.16 -3.70 -3.81
CA TRP A 191 -16.69 -4.99 -3.34
C TRP A 191 -17.08 -5.00 -1.85
N ILE A 192 -16.51 -4.12 -1.01
CA ILE A 192 -16.94 -3.96 0.38
C ILE A 192 -18.31 -3.27 0.42
N ILE A 193 -18.48 -2.21 -0.36
CA ILE A 193 -19.74 -1.47 -0.45
C ILE A 193 -20.88 -2.38 -0.94
N ALA A 194 -20.61 -3.24 -1.92
CA ALA A 194 -21.59 -4.19 -2.44
C ALA A 194 -22.02 -5.25 -1.40
N ALA A 195 -21.12 -5.65 -0.49
CA ALA A 195 -21.43 -6.63 0.56
C ALA A 195 -22.32 -6.03 1.66
N GLU A 196 -22.22 -4.74 1.94
CA GLU A 196 -23.08 -4.04 2.92
C GLU A 196 -24.49 -3.77 2.38
N GLY A 197 -24.63 -3.49 1.07
CA GLY A 197 -25.91 -3.32 0.40
C GLY A 197 -26.79 -4.58 0.33
N ILE A 198 -26.22 -5.76 0.60
CA ILE A 198 -26.95 -7.05 0.68
C ILE A 198 -27.48 -7.29 2.11
N ARG A 199 -27.01 -6.52 3.10
CA ARG A 199 -27.43 -6.64 4.52
C ARG A 199 -28.49 -5.66 4.95
N SER A 200 -28.94 -4.77 4.07
CA SER A 200 -30.08 -3.85 4.24
C SER A 200 -31.31 -4.38 3.50
#